data_1950ba429d0bc2c9c04e0306014735eb
#
_entry.id   1950ba429d0bc2c9c04e0306014735eb
#
_cell.length_a   1.000
_cell.length_b   1.000
_cell.length_c   1.000
_cell.angle_alpha   90.00
_cell.angle_beta   90.00
_cell.angle_gamma   90.00
#
_symmetry.space_group_name_H-M   'P 1'
#
loop_
_entity.id
_entity.type
_entity.pdbx_description
1 polymer ?
#
loop_
_entity_poly.entity_id
_entity_poly.type
_entity_poly.pdbx_seq_one_letter_code
_entity_poly.pdbx_strand_id
1 'polypeptide(L)'
;MKKILVFAAAIFALNAFASENYDKANELYAKKNFNEAYLAFNKACGEGEKKACTMNAIMLFNGDGVAKDKAQAEKIFTKMCDENEGMACEKLGEMTAYGLIKGKDDNEAKSEEKAKALFKKACDNGYKPACDFVTK
;
A
#
# COMPACT_ATOMS: atom_id res chain seq x y z
N MET A 1 4.18 -0.30 37.41
CA MET A 1 4.54 0.82 36.55
C MET A 1 5.80 0.60 35.69
N LYS A 2 6.84 -0.07 36.20
CA LYS A 2 8.06 -0.34 35.39
C LYS A 2 7.86 -1.25 34.17
N LYS A 3 6.89 -2.17 34.17
CA LYS A 3 6.59 -3.08 33.05
C LYS A 3 5.97 -2.38 31.85
N ILE A 4 5.22 -1.29 32.04
CA ILE A 4 4.56 -0.53 30.96
C ILE A 4 5.58 0.30 30.16
N LEU A 5 6.61 0.82 30.80
CA LEU A 5 7.67 1.59 30.16
C LEU A 5 8.56 0.75 29.23
N VAL A 6 8.78 -0.52 29.57
CA VAL A 6 9.58 -1.45 28.73
C VAL A 6 8.82 -1.81 27.45
N PHE A 7 7.50 -1.99 27.51
CA PHE A 7 6.68 -2.26 26.33
C PHE A 7 6.60 -1.04 25.40
N ALA A 8 6.49 0.17 25.93
CA ALA A 8 6.46 1.38 25.13
C ALA A 8 7.80 1.62 24.40
N ALA A 9 8.93 1.38 25.07
CA ALA A 9 10.25 1.51 24.45
C ALA A 9 10.49 0.47 23.34
N ALA A 10 10.00 -0.77 23.50
CA ALA A 10 10.12 -1.81 22.49
C ALA A 10 9.28 -1.50 21.23
N ILE A 11 8.08 -0.94 21.39
CA ILE A 11 7.23 -0.51 20.27
C ILE A 11 7.87 0.67 19.52
N PHE A 12 8.46 1.61 20.23
CA PHE A 12 9.18 2.74 19.63
C PHE A 12 10.40 2.29 18.82
N ALA A 13 11.18 1.32 19.33
CA ALA A 13 12.33 0.78 18.62
C ALA A 13 11.92 0.04 17.33
N LEU A 14 10.88 -0.78 17.38
CA LEU A 14 10.35 -1.49 16.20
C LEU A 14 9.88 -0.54 15.09
N ASN A 15 9.19 0.55 15.46
CA ASN A 15 8.74 1.54 14.48
C ASN A 15 9.91 2.33 13.86
N ALA A 16 10.97 2.61 14.60
CA ALA A 16 12.16 3.28 14.07
C ALA A 16 12.88 2.41 13.04
N PHE A 17 13.04 1.12 13.29
CA PHE A 17 13.66 0.18 12.33
C PHE A 17 12.81 -0.03 11.07
N ALA A 18 11.50 -0.09 11.20
CA ALA A 18 10.59 -0.23 10.06
C ALA A 18 10.67 0.99 9.12
N SER A 19 10.73 2.20 9.68
CA SER A 19 10.90 3.43 8.93
C SER A 19 12.26 3.51 8.21
N GLU A 20 13.35 3.13 8.87
CA GLU A 20 14.69 3.10 8.26
C GLU A 20 14.76 2.12 7.09
N ASN A 21 14.19 0.93 7.23
CA ASN A 21 14.14 -0.05 6.17
C ASN A 21 13.28 0.42 4.98
N TYR A 22 12.18 1.16 5.26
CA TYR A 22 11.34 1.75 4.23
C TYR A 22 12.07 2.83 3.43
N ASP A 23 12.80 3.73 4.10
CA ASP A 23 13.57 4.80 3.44
C ASP A 23 14.67 4.22 2.56
N LYS A 24 15.41 3.22 3.06
CA LYS A 24 16.41 2.50 2.26
C LYS A 24 15.79 1.80 1.05
N ALA A 25 14.64 1.19 1.20
CA ALA A 25 13.93 0.56 0.10
C ALA A 25 13.52 1.57 -0.98
N ASN A 26 13.06 2.77 -0.59
CA ASN A 26 12.74 3.85 -1.52
C ASN A 26 13.99 4.34 -2.30
N GLU A 27 15.14 4.46 -1.64
CA GLU A 27 16.38 4.81 -2.31
C GLU A 27 16.79 3.76 -3.36
N LEU A 28 16.67 2.48 -3.02
CA LEU A 28 16.96 1.38 -3.95
C LEU A 28 15.99 1.39 -5.14
N TYR A 29 14.72 1.62 -4.88
CA TYR A 29 13.69 1.74 -5.92
C TYR A 29 13.96 2.92 -6.85
N ALA A 30 14.32 4.09 -6.32
CA ALA A 30 14.67 5.27 -7.10
C ALA A 30 15.89 5.05 -7.99
N LYS A 31 16.86 4.25 -7.53
CA LYS A 31 18.05 3.84 -8.31
C LYS A 31 17.76 2.69 -9.28
N LYS A 32 16.52 2.22 -9.38
CA LYS A 32 16.08 1.06 -10.18
C LYS A 32 16.73 -0.27 -9.79
N ASN A 33 17.24 -0.37 -8.56
CA ASN A 33 17.71 -1.62 -7.97
C ASN A 33 16.51 -2.42 -7.44
N PHE A 34 15.64 -2.85 -8.35
CA PHE A 34 14.31 -3.37 -8.00
C PHE A 34 14.36 -4.67 -7.19
N ASN A 35 15.30 -5.57 -7.46
CA ASN A 35 15.41 -6.81 -6.68
C ASN A 35 15.70 -6.54 -5.20
N GLU A 36 16.68 -5.66 -4.93
CA GLU A 36 17.04 -5.27 -3.57
C GLU A 36 15.95 -4.41 -2.92
N ALA A 37 15.31 -3.53 -3.69
CA ALA A 37 14.19 -2.72 -3.22
C ALA A 37 13.02 -3.59 -2.77
N TYR A 38 12.65 -4.61 -3.57
CA TYR A 38 11.59 -5.55 -3.22
C TYR A 38 11.87 -6.28 -1.91
N LEU A 39 13.10 -6.77 -1.72
CA LEU A 39 13.50 -7.44 -0.48
C LEU A 39 13.47 -6.49 0.72
N ALA A 40 13.92 -5.24 0.55
CA ALA A 40 13.91 -4.24 1.60
C ALA A 40 12.47 -3.80 1.97
N PHE A 41 11.58 -3.59 0.99
CA PHE A 41 10.17 -3.33 1.26
C PHE A 41 9.48 -4.52 1.93
N ASN A 42 9.82 -5.76 1.52
CA ASN A 42 9.26 -6.96 2.14
C ASN A 42 9.65 -7.05 3.61
N LYS A 43 10.90 -6.73 3.93
CA LYS A 43 11.38 -6.68 5.32
C LYS A 43 10.63 -5.62 6.13
N ALA A 44 10.55 -4.38 5.63
CA ALA A 44 9.83 -3.29 6.29
C ALA A 44 8.34 -3.61 6.47
N CYS A 45 7.71 -4.25 5.47
CA CYS A 45 6.33 -4.73 5.56
C CYS A 45 6.17 -5.75 6.69
N GLY A 46 7.08 -6.72 6.80
CA GLY A 46 7.08 -7.71 7.88
C GLY A 46 7.28 -7.10 9.27
N GLU A 47 7.91 -5.94 9.36
CA GLU A 47 8.09 -5.15 10.58
C GLU A 47 6.89 -4.23 10.89
N GLY A 48 5.82 -4.26 10.08
CA GLY A 48 4.58 -3.52 10.30
C GLY A 48 4.47 -2.18 9.57
N GLU A 49 5.41 -1.84 8.66
CA GLU A 49 5.33 -0.63 7.84
C GLU A 49 4.34 -0.85 6.68
N LYS A 50 3.12 -0.34 6.82
CA LYS A 50 2.03 -0.53 5.83
C LYS A 50 2.35 0.03 4.45
N LYS A 51 3.04 1.17 4.40
CA LYS A 51 3.48 1.77 3.13
C LYS A 51 4.43 0.85 2.39
N ALA A 52 5.30 0.13 3.11
CA ALA A 52 6.19 -0.86 2.52
C ALA A 52 5.43 -2.04 1.93
N CYS A 53 4.37 -2.50 2.61
CA CYS A 53 3.49 -3.54 2.06
C CYS A 53 2.81 -3.09 0.77
N THR A 54 2.34 -1.83 0.73
CA THR A 54 1.75 -1.23 -0.47
C THR A 54 2.77 -1.12 -1.60
N MET A 55 4.00 -0.70 -1.32
CA MET A 55 5.08 -0.66 -2.31
C MET A 55 5.42 -2.05 -2.86
N ASN A 56 5.47 -3.07 -2.00
CA ASN A 56 5.62 -4.46 -2.46
C ASN A 56 4.50 -4.88 -3.42
N ALA A 57 3.26 -4.51 -3.12
CA ALA A 57 2.13 -4.81 -3.99
C ALA A 57 2.24 -4.08 -5.34
N ILE A 58 2.73 -2.83 -5.37
CA ILE A 58 3.00 -2.09 -6.61
C ILE A 58 4.06 -2.83 -7.44
N MET A 59 5.15 -3.29 -6.81
CA MET A 59 6.22 -4.03 -7.49
C MET A 59 5.71 -5.37 -8.04
N LEU A 60 4.89 -6.10 -7.30
CA LEU A 60 4.20 -7.32 -7.78
C LEU A 60 3.26 -7.03 -8.95
N PHE A 61 2.53 -5.93 -8.89
CA PHE A 61 1.61 -5.55 -9.96
C PHE A 61 2.34 -5.22 -11.26
N ASN A 62 3.47 -4.52 -11.16
CA ASN A 62 4.30 -4.13 -12.30
C ASN A 62 5.23 -5.25 -12.78
N GLY A 63 5.69 -6.11 -11.89
CA GLY A 63 6.78 -7.06 -12.13
C GLY A 63 8.15 -6.41 -11.97
N ASP A 64 8.28 -5.43 -11.06
CA ASP A 64 9.53 -4.73 -10.79
C ASP A 64 10.38 -5.54 -9.80
N GLY A 65 11.44 -6.20 -10.25
CA GLY A 65 12.35 -7.00 -9.42
C GLY A 65 11.75 -8.28 -8.84
N VAL A 66 10.54 -8.64 -9.25
CA VAL A 66 9.80 -9.82 -8.84
C VAL A 66 8.90 -10.27 -9.98
N ALA A 67 8.54 -11.53 -10.05
CA ALA A 67 7.58 -12.01 -11.04
C ALA A 67 6.23 -11.29 -10.85
N LYS A 68 5.67 -10.78 -11.96
CA LYS A 68 4.38 -10.09 -11.94
C LYS A 68 3.28 -11.00 -11.41
N ASP A 69 2.58 -10.53 -10.38
CA ASP A 69 1.42 -11.21 -9.79
C ASP A 69 0.36 -10.17 -9.38
N LYS A 70 -0.54 -9.89 -10.32
CA LYS A 70 -1.61 -8.92 -10.10
C LYS A 70 -2.63 -9.39 -9.05
N ALA A 71 -2.89 -10.69 -8.96
CA ALA A 71 -3.82 -11.23 -7.98
C ALA A 71 -3.29 -11.12 -6.55
N GLN A 72 -1.99 -11.36 -6.36
CA GLN A 72 -1.33 -11.16 -5.08
C GLN A 72 -1.30 -9.67 -4.70
N ALA A 73 -0.99 -8.81 -5.66
CA ALA A 73 -0.99 -7.35 -5.46
C ALA A 73 -2.37 -6.85 -5.01
N GLU A 74 -3.45 -7.29 -5.67
CA GLU A 74 -4.83 -6.96 -5.29
C GLU A 74 -5.14 -7.35 -3.84
N LYS A 75 -4.76 -8.56 -3.43
CA LYS A 75 -4.96 -9.02 -2.05
C LYS A 75 -4.24 -8.13 -1.04
N ILE A 76 -3.01 -7.73 -1.32
CA ILE A 76 -2.23 -6.86 -0.43
C ILE A 76 -2.84 -5.45 -0.41
N PHE A 77 -3.20 -4.87 -1.56
CA PHE A 77 -3.85 -3.57 -1.60
C PHE A 77 -5.16 -3.57 -0.83
N THR A 78 -5.99 -4.62 -0.98
CA THR A 78 -7.24 -4.75 -0.23
C THR A 78 -6.99 -4.77 1.27
N LYS A 79 -6.07 -5.60 1.73
CA LYS A 79 -5.71 -5.69 3.15
C LYS A 79 -5.19 -4.34 3.69
N MET A 80 -4.27 -3.69 2.98
CA MET A 80 -3.71 -2.42 3.42
C MET A 80 -4.75 -1.30 3.40
N CYS A 81 -5.63 -1.27 2.40
CA CYS A 81 -6.73 -0.32 2.36
C CYS A 81 -7.73 -0.54 3.52
N ASP A 82 -8.03 -1.79 3.87
CA ASP A 82 -8.87 -2.11 5.03
C ASP A 82 -8.22 -1.66 6.35
N GLU A 83 -6.90 -1.66 6.40
CA GLU A 83 -6.12 -1.13 7.51
C GLU A 83 -5.86 0.39 7.44
N ASN A 84 -6.60 1.10 6.56
CA ASN A 84 -6.56 2.55 6.36
C ASN A 84 -5.23 3.09 5.81
N GLU A 85 -4.47 2.30 5.07
CA GLU A 85 -3.33 2.80 4.31
C GLU A 85 -3.84 3.46 3.01
N GLY A 86 -3.70 4.80 2.93
CA GLY A 86 -4.36 5.60 1.89
C GLY A 86 -3.88 5.34 0.47
N MET A 87 -2.58 5.11 0.25
CA MET A 87 -2.02 4.79 -1.07
C MET A 87 -2.56 3.44 -1.59
N ALA A 88 -2.76 2.46 -0.70
CA ALA A 88 -3.37 1.18 -1.09
C ALA A 88 -4.82 1.35 -1.55
N CYS A 89 -5.60 2.18 -0.85
CA CYS A 89 -6.96 2.51 -1.26
C CYS A 89 -7.01 3.20 -2.63
N GLU A 90 -6.08 4.12 -2.88
CA GLU A 90 -5.95 4.76 -4.19
C GLU A 90 -5.64 3.73 -5.28
N LYS A 91 -4.68 2.83 -5.07
CA LYS A 91 -4.33 1.79 -6.05
C LYS A 91 -5.49 0.86 -6.34
N LEU A 92 -6.25 0.46 -5.34
CA LEU A 92 -7.51 -0.28 -5.56
C LEU A 92 -8.53 0.52 -6.37
N GLY A 93 -8.65 1.82 -6.09
CA GLY A 93 -9.52 2.74 -6.84
C GLY A 93 -9.14 2.81 -8.31
N GLU A 94 -7.85 2.98 -8.61
CA GLU A 94 -7.31 2.93 -9.97
C GLU A 94 -7.61 1.61 -10.67
N MET A 95 -7.30 0.47 -10.02
CA MET A 95 -7.54 -0.86 -10.57
C MET A 95 -9.04 -1.08 -10.88
N THR A 96 -9.92 -0.59 -10.02
CA THR A 96 -11.37 -0.66 -10.21
C THR A 96 -11.83 0.23 -11.36
N ALA A 97 -11.35 1.47 -11.43
CA ALA A 97 -11.69 2.42 -12.49
C ALA A 97 -11.25 1.94 -13.87
N TYR A 98 -10.09 1.30 -13.96
CA TYR A 98 -9.59 0.71 -15.23
C TYR A 98 -10.17 -0.68 -15.54
N GLY A 99 -11.09 -1.17 -14.72
CA GLY A 99 -11.72 -2.48 -14.93
C GLY A 99 -10.78 -3.67 -14.77
N LEU A 100 -9.66 -3.49 -14.04
CA LEU A 100 -8.69 -4.55 -13.75
C LEU A 100 -9.18 -5.47 -12.62
N ILE A 101 -10.10 -4.95 -11.80
CA ILE A 101 -10.81 -5.67 -10.75
C ILE A 101 -12.31 -5.51 -11.03
N LYS A 102 -13.01 -6.61 -11.26
CA LYS A 102 -14.47 -6.62 -11.42
C LYS A 102 -15.09 -7.65 -10.49
N GLY A 103 -16.09 -7.23 -9.74
CA GLY A 103 -17.01 -8.16 -9.10
C GLY A 103 -17.87 -8.88 -10.14
N LYS A 104 -18.41 -10.05 -9.81
CA LYS A 104 -19.23 -10.87 -10.71
C LYS A 104 -20.45 -10.12 -11.31
N ASP A 105 -20.97 -9.13 -10.56
CA ASP A 105 -22.17 -8.37 -10.91
C ASP A 105 -21.86 -6.88 -11.17
N ASP A 106 -20.59 -6.52 -11.37
CA ASP A 106 -20.19 -5.14 -11.59
C ASP A 106 -20.37 -4.74 -13.05
N ASN A 107 -21.19 -3.71 -13.26
CA ASN A 107 -21.25 -2.95 -14.50
C ASN A 107 -20.34 -1.69 -14.36
N GLU A 108 -20.20 -0.95 -15.45
CA GLU A 108 -19.35 0.25 -15.50
C GLU A 108 -19.73 1.29 -14.42
N ALA A 109 -21.03 1.55 -14.25
CA ALA A 109 -21.52 2.50 -13.24
C ALA A 109 -21.18 2.09 -11.81
N LYS A 110 -21.33 0.79 -11.48
CA LYS A 110 -20.94 0.26 -10.16
C LYS A 110 -19.43 0.31 -9.94
N SER A 111 -18.64 0.05 -10.97
CA SER A 111 -17.18 0.14 -10.89
C SER A 111 -16.75 1.58 -10.66
N GLU A 112 -17.36 2.55 -11.30
CA GLU A 112 -17.10 3.97 -11.10
C GLU A 112 -17.45 4.41 -9.66
N GLU A 113 -18.60 4.01 -9.15
CA GLU A 113 -19.02 4.32 -7.78
C GLU A 113 -18.05 3.72 -6.74
N LYS A 114 -17.64 2.46 -6.94
CA LYS A 114 -16.64 1.81 -6.08
C LYS A 114 -15.29 2.52 -6.12
N ALA A 115 -14.82 2.90 -7.30
CA ALA A 115 -13.58 3.62 -7.47
C ALA A 115 -13.62 4.98 -6.74
N LYS A 116 -14.69 5.74 -6.89
CA LYS A 116 -14.89 7.01 -6.18
C LYS A 116 -14.88 6.83 -4.65
N ALA A 117 -15.54 5.79 -4.15
CA ALA A 117 -15.53 5.48 -2.72
C ALA A 117 -14.12 5.14 -2.20
N LEU A 118 -13.32 4.41 -2.98
CA LEU A 118 -11.93 4.08 -2.65
C LEU A 118 -11.02 5.32 -2.68
N PHE A 119 -11.15 6.20 -3.67
CA PHE A 119 -10.42 7.47 -3.70
C PHE A 119 -10.79 8.36 -2.53
N LYS A 120 -12.10 8.42 -2.18
CA LYS A 120 -12.54 9.16 -0.99
C LYS A 120 -11.92 8.58 0.28
N LYS A 121 -11.92 7.27 0.44
CA LYS A 121 -11.29 6.60 1.58
C LYS A 121 -9.79 6.91 1.64
N ALA A 122 -9.08 6.89 0.52
CA ALA A 122 -7.67 7.25 0.44
C ALA A 122 -7.43 8.70 0.88
N CYS A 123 -8.24 9.65 0.38
CA CYS A 123 -8.18 11.07 0.76
C CYS A 123 -8.45 11.27 2.25
N ASP A 124 -9.50 10.65 2.79
CA ASP A 124 -9.88 10.74 4.20
C ASP A 124 -8.79 10.17 5.14
N ASN A 125 -8.00 9.20 4.65
CA ASN A 125 -6.85 8.63 5.35
C ASN A 125 -5.52 9.41 5.11
N GLY A 126 -5.61 10.62 4.59
CA GLY A 126 -4.48 11.54 4.47
C GLY A 126 -3.63 11.36 3.22
N TYR A 127 -4.03 10.49 2.27
CA TYR A 127 -3.35 10.37 0.99
C TYR A 127 -3.85 11.46 0.02
N LYS A 128 -3.21 12.61 0.09
CA LYS A 128 -3.64 13.84 -0.63
C LYS A 128 -3.81 13.68 -2.14
N PRO A 129 -2.96 12.90 -2.87
CA PRO A 129 -3.14 12.72 -4.32
C PRO A 129 -4.53 12.18 -4.69
N ALA A 130 -5.15 11.36 -3.85
CA ALA A 130 -6.48 10.81 -4.09
C ALA A 130 -7.61 11.85 -3.94
N CYS A 131 -7.37 12.98 -3.25
CA CYS A 131 -8.38 14.00 -3.04
C CYS A 131 -8.81 14.67 -4.34
N ASP A 132 -7.92 14.76 -5.33
CA ASP A 132 -8.22 15.37 -6.63
C ASP A 132 -9.25 14.55 -7.44
N PHE A 133 -9.39 13.27 -7.16
CA PHE A 133 -10.38 12.39 -7.80
C PHE A 133 -11.76 12.46 -7.16
N VAL A 134 -11.87 13.04 -5.96
CA VAL A 134 -13.14 13.14 -5.22
C VAL A 134 -13.90 14.41 -5.56
N THR A 135 -13.20 15.46 -5.97
CA THR A 135 -13.75 16.82 -6.19
C THR A 135 -14.22 17.07 -7.62
N LYS A 136 -14.06 16.10 -8.50
CA LYS A 136 -14.54 16.14 -9.90
C LYS A 136 -15.73 15.22 -10.08
#